data_d77eded227880124b4a61da12e5784f0
#
_entry.id   d77eded227880124b4a61da12e5784f0
#
_cell.length_a   1.000
_cell.length_b   1.000
_cell.length_c   1.000
_cell.angle_alpha   90.00
_cell.angle_beta   90.00
_cell.angle_gamma   90.00
#
_symmetry.space_group_name_H-M   'P 1'
#
loop_
_entity.id
_entity.type
_entity.pdbx_description
1 polymer ?
#
loop_
_entity_poly.entity_id
_entity_poly.type
_entity_poly.pdbx_seq_one_letter_code
_entity_poly.pdbx_strand_id
1 'polypeptide(L)'
;MFTGDYHTHTTFSDGKGSVLENALAAKEKGLKEIAVTDHGFRILTMGFKKYLRAKKECEEAEKATGIRVIAGIEADVVSLEGDVDIREDHVAPIDYIVVGFHKFAFPKNLSAFFKMYLVTYFNGLIRTSKKARARNTRAVIAAIRRYPVKVVAHLNHSLRVNVGEVAAACAEKGVLIELNAKHLKALKGHWHELAESGANFVVNSDAHRPRDVGELQKAFDFAVKNGIDPSRIVNYEA
;
A
#
# COMPACT_ATOMS: atom_id res chain seq x y z
N MET A 1 18.00 6.90 9.94
CA MET A 1 17.82 5.43 10.08
C MET A 1 16.35 5.09 9.90
N PHE A 2 16.00 3.93 9.27
CA PHE A 2 14.58 3.55 9.15
C PHE A 2 14.05 2.97 10.44
N THR A 3 12.80 3.32 10.78
CA THR A 3 12.13 2.87 12.00
C THR A 3 11.21 1.68 11.76
N GLY A 4 10.67 1.54 10.56
CA GLY A 4 9.73 0.47 10.24
C GLY A 4 9.55 0.24 8.74
N ASP A 5 8.94 -0.89 8.40
CA ASP A 5 8.49 -1.28 7.06
C ASP A 5 7.02 -1.68 7.14
N TYR A 6 6.15 -0.90 6.51
CA TYR A 6 4.70 -0.99 6.72
C TYR A 6 3.94 -1.61 5.55
N HIS A 7 4.66 -2.30 4.65
CA HIS A 7 4.04 -3.02 3.55
C HIS A 7 4.83 -4.31 3.27
N THR A 8 4.37 -5.41 3.85
CA THR A 8 4.98 -6.73 3.70
C THR A 8 3.92 -7.82 3.61
N HIS A 9 4.23 -8.88 2.88
CA HIS A 9 3.36 -10.02 2.62
C HIS A 9 3.91 -11.31 3.23
N THR A 10 3.00 -12.20 3.61
CA THR A 10 3.31 -13.49 4.22
C THR A 10 2.64 -14.64 3.46
N THR A 11 2.83 -15.86 3.96
CA THR A 11 2.11 -17.05 3.46
C THR A 11 0.59 -17.01 3.67
N PHE A 12 0.08 -15.98 4.33
CA PHE A 12 -1.36 -15.73 4.40
C PHE A 12 -1.93 -15.22 3.06
N SER A 13 -1.12 -14.56 2.24
CA SER A 13 -1.46 -14.22 0.84
C SER A 13 -0.51 -14.89 -0.16
N ASP A 14 0.43 -14.18 -0.71
CA ASP A 14 1.36 -14.65 -1.76
C ASP A 14 2.84 -14.48 -1.37
N GLY A 15 3.11 -14.03 -0.15
CA GLY A 15 4.45 -14.00 0.42
C GLY A 15 5.02 -15.41 0.65
N LYS A 16 6.34 -15.49 0.83
CA LYS A 16 7.08 -16.76 0.99
C LYS A 16 7.52 -17.02 2.43
N GLY A 17 7.42 -16.04 3.31
CA GLY A 17 7.74 -16.16 4.73
C GLY A 17 6.51 -16.14 5.61
N SER A 18 6.64 -16.69 6.83
CA SER A 18 5.68 -16.53 7.92
C SER A 18 5.76 -15.12 8.52
N VAL A 19 4.78 -14.76 9.34
CA VAL A 19 4.80 -13.52 10.13
C VAL A 19 6.07 -13.43 10.97
N LEU A 20 6.42 -14.51 11.66
CA LEU A 20 7.62 -14.56 12.52
C LEU A 20 8.92 -14.34 11.71
N GLU A 21 9.06 -14.99 10.54
CA GLU A 21 10.24 -14.82 9.71
C GLU A 21 10.39 -13.38 9.21
N ASN A 22 9.29 -12.72 8.82
CA ASN A 22 9.32 -11.31 8.43
C ASN A 22 9.68 -10.40 9.62
N ALA A 23 9.13 -10.67 10.82
CA ALA A 23 9.45 -9.91 12.03
C ALA A 23 10.92 -10.08 12.47
N LEU A 24 11.48 -11.28 12.35
CA LEU A 24 12.90 -11.54 12.63
C LEU A 24 13.79 -10.80 11.63
N ALA A 25 13.43 -10.80 10.33
CA ALA A 25 14.16 -10.06 9.31
C ALA A 25 14.12 -8.54 9.56
N ALA A 26 12.97 -8.00 9.97
CA ALA A 26 12.84 -6.60 10.37
C ALA A 26 13.76 -6.25 11.56
N LYS A 27 13.75 -7.08 12.59
CA LYS A 27 14.63 -6.93 13.77
C LYS A 27 16.12 -6.98 13.39
N GLU A 28 16.52 -7.92 12.53
CA GLU A 28 17.90 -8.03 12.04
C GLU A 28 18.36 -6.79 11.27
N LYS A 29 17.45 -6.13 10.54
CA LYS A 29 17.69 -4.84 9.87
C LYS A 29 17.65 -3.64 10.83
N GLY A 30 17.43 -3.84 12.11
CA GLY A 30 17.35 -2.78 13.12
C GLY A 30 16.06 -1.98 13.11
N LEU A 31 15.00 -2.47 12.46
CA LEU A 31 13.69 -1.83 12.48
C LEU A 31 13.04 -1.99 13.86
N LYS A 32 12.33 -0.96 14.30
CA LYS A 32 11.58 -0.94 15.57
C LYS A 32 10.19 -1.58 15.41
N GLU A 33 9.64 -1.55 14.19
CA GLU A 33 8.31 -2.08 13.88
C GLU A 33 8.17 -2.56 12.44
N ILE A 34 7.20 -3.43 12.20
CA ILE A 34 6.82 -3.94 10.88
C ILE A 34 5.30 -4.07 10.79
N ALA A 35 4.70 -3.79 9.64
CA ALA A 35 3.31 -4.17 9.37
C ALA A 35 3.24 -5.33 8.36
N VAL A 36 2.48 -6.34 8.72
CA VAL A 36 2.08 -7.44 7.84
C VAL A 36 0.76 -7.01 7.19
N THR A 37 0.79 -6.75 5.89
CA THR A 37 -0.31 -6.19 5.12
C THR A 37 -0.67 -7.09 3.94
N ASP A 38 -0.94 -8.35 4.23
CA ASP A 38 -1.37 -9.32 3.24
C ASP A 38 -2.57 -8.81 2.44
N HIS A 39 -2.71 -9.27 1.18
CA HIS A 39 -3.76 -8.83 0.26
C HIS A 39 -5.17 -8.94 0.82
N GLY A 40 -6.07 -8.09 0.32
CA GLY A 40 -7.46 -8.01 0.75
C GLY A 40 -8.33 -9.22 0.40
N PHE A 41 -9.62 -9.13 0.70
CA PHE A 41 -10.51 -10.31 0.73
C PHE A 41 -11.11 -10.70 -0.62
N ARG A 42 -10.84 -9.96 -1.68
CA ARG A 42 -11.27 -10.29 -3.06
C ARG A 42 -10.17 -10.83 -3.97
N ILE A 43 -8.99 -11.06 -3.42
CA ILE A 43 -7.98 -11.91 -4.01
C ILE A 43 -8.16 -13.32 -3.43
N LEU A 44 -8.05 -14.34 -4.26
CA LEU A 44 -8.40 -15.76 -3.94
C LEU A 44 -7.72 -16.34 -2.68
N THR A 45 -6.70 -15.69 -2.15
CA THR A 45 -5.84 -16.23 -1.11
C THR A 45 -6.24 -15.81 0.30
N MET A 46 -6.97 -14.71 0.48
CA MET A 46 -7.23 -14.13 1.79
C MET A 46 -8.74 -14.04 2.08
N GLY A 47 -9.09 -14.23 3.33
CA GLY A 47 -10.45 -14.04 3.84
C GLY A 47 -10.41 -13.60 5.30
N PHE A 48 -11.48 -13.02 5.82
CA PHE A 48 -11.50 -12.41 7.15
C PHE A 48 -11.06 -13.36 8.28
N LYS A 49 -11.45 -14.63 8.24
CA LYS A 49 -10.98 -15.64 9.21
C LYS A 49 -9.47 -15.85 9.14
N LYS A 50 -8.90 -15.77 7.95
CA LYS A 50 -7.45 -15.87 7.73
C LYS A 50 -6.73 -14.64 8.27
N TYR A 51 -7.31 -13.44 8.07
CA TYR A 51 -6.82 -12.20 8.69
C TYR A 51 -6.76 -12.29 10.21
N LEU A 52 -7.82 -12.79 10.86
CA LEU A 52 -7.83 -12.94 12.33
C LEU A 52 -6.73 -13.90 12.83
N ARG A 53 -6.40 -14.93 12.05
CA ARG A 53 -5.27 -15.81 12.35
C ARG A 53 -3.93 -15.08 12.17
N ALA A 54 -3.76 -14.34 11.06
CA ALA A 54 -2.57 -13.52 10.84
C ALA A 54 -2.38 -12.50 11.97
N LYS A 55 -3.44 -11.85 12.44
CA LYS A 55 -3.41 -10.92 13.57
C LYS A 55 -2.90 -11.59 14.84
N LYS A 56 -3.37 -12.79 15.16
CA LYS A 56 -2.86 -13.56 16.30
C LYS A 56 -1.37 -13.91 16.15
N GLU A 57 -0.95 -14.31 14.95
CA GLU A 57 0.48 -14.57 14.68
C GLU A 57 1.33 -13.29 14.78
N CYS A 58 0.79 -12.11 14.45
CA CYS A 58 1.47 -10.83 14.68
C CYS A 58 1.70 -10.59 16.18
N GLU A 59 0.68 -10.81 17.02
CA GLU A 59 0.81 -10.70 18.48
C GLU A 59 1.86 -11.67 19.06
N GLU A 60 1.92 -12.89 18.54
CA GLU A 60 2.90 -13.92 18.94
C GLU A 60 4.31 -13.54 18.47
N ALA A 61 4.45 -13.05 17.23
CA ALA A 61 5.73 -12.61 16.68
C ALA A 61 6.27 -11.35 17.40
N GLU A 62 5.41 -10.41 17.79
CA GLU A 62 5.78 -9.25 18.60
C GLU A 62 6.40 -9.68 19.94
N LYS A 63 5.75 -10.62 20.65
CA LYS A 63 6.27 -11.18 21.91
C LYS A 63 7.60 -11.91 21.72
N ALA A 64 7.75 -12.65 20.62
CA ALA A 64 8.95 -13.43 20.34
C ALA A 64 10.15 -12.57 19.93
N THR A 65 9.91 -11.48 19.20
CA THR A 65 10.96 -10.65 18.63
C THR A 65 11.28 -9.39 19.44
N GLY A 66 10.30 -8.88 20.18
CA GLY A 66 10.40 -7.63 20.94
C GLY A 66 10.34 -6.36 20.08
N ILE A 67 10.05 -6.46 18.78
CA ILE A 67 9.68 -5.33 17.94
C ILE A 67 8.17 -5.32 17.73
N ARG A 68 7.58 -4.16 17.46
CA ARG A 68 6.15 -4.04 17.18
C ARG A 68 5.79 -4.71 15.86
N VAL A 69 4.75 -5.56 15.87
CA VAL A 69 4.25 -6.26 14.67
C VAL A 69 2.77 -5.93 14.45
N ILE A 70 2.51 -5.07 13.49
CA ILE A 70 1.18 -4.53 13.21
C ILE A 70 0.45 -5.45 12.24
N ALA A 71 -0.78 -5.83 12.58
CA ALA A 71 -1.65 -6.59 11.68
C ALA A 71 -2.43 -5.63 10.78
N GLY A 72 -2.14 -5.66 9.49
CA GLY A 72 -2.78 -4.82 8.49
C GLY A 72 -3.37 -5.60 7.33
N ILE A 73 -3.87 -4.87 6.35
CA ILE A 73 -4.34 -5.39 5.05
C ILE A 73 -3.94 -4.42 3.95
N GLU A 74 -3.47 -4.95 2.83
CA GLU A 74 -3.43 -4.24 1.57
C GLU A 74 -4.75 -4.45 0.83
N ALA A 75 -5.65 -3.49 0.95
CA ALA A 75 -6.98 -3.51 0.35
C ALA A 75 -6.96 -2.94 -1.07
N ASP A 76 -7.72 -3.58 -1.96
CA ASP A 76 -7.89 -3.11 -3.33
C ASP A 76 -9.11 -2.20 -3.50
N VAL A 77 -8.95 -1.12 -4.29
CA VAL A 77 -10.11 -0.36 -4.78
C VAL A 77 -10.84 -1.20 -5.84
N VAL A 78 -12.07 -1.60 -5.55
CA VAL A 78 -12.83 -2.57 -6.36
C VAL A 78 -14.04 -2.00 -7.08
N SER A 79 -14.33 -0.71 -6.92
CA SER A 79 -15.42 -0.02 -7.62
C SER A 79 -15.05 1.41 -8.00
N LEU A 80 -15.86 2.00 -8.89
CA LEU A 80 -15.72 3.40 -9.30
C LEU A 80 -16.17 4.39 -8.22
N GLU A 81 -16.94 3.90 -7.27
CA GLU A 81 -17.46 4.62 -6.11
C GLU A 81 -16.46 4.61 -4.94
N GLY A 82 -15.31 3.94 -5.11
CA GLY A 82 -14.24 3.88 -4.11
C GLY A 82 -14.48 2.82 -3.03
N ASP A 83 -15.31 1.81 -3.31
CA ASP A 83 -15.36 0.66 -2.40
C ASP A 83 -14.02 -0.08 -2.43
N VAL A 84 -13.59 -0.54 -1.26
CA VAL A 84 -12.46 -1.45 -1.12
C VAL A 84 -12.94 -2.89 -0.92
N ASP A 85 -12.07 -3.85 -1.06
CA ASP A 85 -12.38 -5.26 -0.92
C ASP A 85 -12.47 -5.76 0.54
N ILE A 86 -12.68 -4.82 1.47
CA ILE A 86 -13.02 -5.07 2.87
C ILE A 86 -14.50 -4.78 3.07
N ARG A 87 -15.23 -5.69 3.70
CA ARG A 87 -16.60 -5.43 4.11
C ARG A 87 -16.63 -4.42 5.26
N GLU A 88 -17.67 -3.58 5.33
CA GLU A 88 -17.79 -2.53 6.36
C GLU A 88 -17.75 -3.09 7.78
N ASP A 89 -18.40 -4.25 8.02
CA ASP A 89 -18.41 -4.94 9.30
C ASP A 89 -17.05 -5.60 9.67
N HIS A 90 -16.13 -5.69 8.71
CA HIS A 90 -14.78 -6.21 8.92
C HIS A 90 -13.70 -5.12 9.10
N VAL A 91 -14.04 -3.84 8.93
CA VAL A 91 -13.05 -2.74 9.01
C VAL A 91 -12.54 -2.53 10.44
N ALA A 92 -13.46 -2.51 11.42
CA ALA A 92 -13.13 -2.15 12.81
C ALA A 92 -11.99 -2.97 13.45
N PRO A 93 -11.85 -4.29 13.23
CA PRO A 93 -10.76 -5.07 13.82
C PRO A 93 -9.42 -4.97 13.08
N ILE A 94 -9.34 -4.22 11.96
CA ILE A 94 -8.10 -4.06 11.19
C ILE A 94 -7.30 -2.88 11.72
N ASP A 95 -6.07 -3.13 12.16
CA ASP A 95 -5.24 -2.11 12.81
C ASP A 95 -4.59 -1.16 11.80
N TYR A 96 -4.33 -1.64 10.55
CA TYR A 96 -3.60 -0.88 9.54
C TYR A 96 -4.12 -1.20 8.13
N ILE A 97 -4.63 -0.20 7.44
CA ILE A 97 -5.15 -0.36 6.07
C ILE A 97 -4.24 0.39 5.10
N VAL A 98 -3.64 -0.36 4.21
CA VAL A 98 -2.97 0.10 2.99
C VAL A 98 -3.97 -0.03 1.85
N VAL A 99 -4.09 0.97 0.99
CA VAL A 99 -4.99 0.90 -0.18
C VAL A 99 -4.18 0.94 -1.46
N GLY A 100 -4.37 -0.08 -2.27
CA GLY A 100 -3.76 -0.22 -3.58
C GLY A 100 -4.76 -0.56 -4.69
N PHE A 101 -4.23 -1.07 -5.79
CA PHE A 101 -5.01 -1.63 -6.89
C PHE A 101 -4.24 -2.76 -7.58
N HIS A 102 -4.82 -3.94 -7.57
CA HIS A 102 -4.28 -5.11 -8.25
C HIS A 102 -5.23 -5.58 -9.36
N LYS A 103 -4.64 -5.95 -10.50
CA LYS A 103 -5.40 -6.41 -11.69
C LYS A 103 -6.15 -7.70 -11.46
N PHE A 104 -5.75 -8.47 -10.43
CA PHE A 104 -6.28 -9.79 -10.12
C PHE A 104 -7.32 -9.80 -9.01
N ALA A 105 -7.58 -8.65 -8.38
CA ALA A 105 -8.68 -8.51 -7.43
C ALA A 105 -10.03 -8.56 -8.16
N PHE A 106 -11.04 -9.20 -7.57
CA PHE A 106 -12.37 -9.27 -8.17
C PHE A 106 -13.11 -7.94 -8.05
N PRO A 107 -13.51 -7.32 -9.17
CA PRO A 107 -14.28 -6.09 -9.15
C PRO A 107 -15.64 -6.27 -8.46
N LYS A 108 -16.15 -5.20 -7.83
CA LYS A 108 -17.43 -5.24 -7.12
C LYS A 108 -18.62 -5.45 -8.07
N ASN A 109 -18.56 -4.92 -9.28
CA ASN A 109 -19.65 -4.97 -10.26
C ASN A 109 -19.14 -4.92 -11.70
N LEU A 110 -20.03 -5.16 -12.68
CA LEU A 110 -19.71 -5.14 -14.11
C LEU A 110 -19.19 -3.76 -14.59
N SER A 111 -19.67 -2.66 -14.04
CA SER A 111 -19.19 -1.33 -14.39
C SER A 111 -17.72 -1.15 -14.03
N ALA A 112 -17.31 -1.60 -12.84
CA ALA A 112 -15.91 -1.62 -12.41
C ALA A 112 -15.08 -2.56 -13.30
N PHE A 113 -15.59 -3.75 -13.62
CA PHE A 113 -14.91 -4.68 -14.51
C PHE A 113 -14.57 -4.03 -15.85
N PHE A 114 -15.55 -3.50 -16.58
CA PHE A 114 -15.32 -2.94 -17.91
C PHE A 114 -14.55 -1.61 -17.89
N LYS A 115 -14.84 -0.72 -16.95
CA LYS A 115 -14.31 0.65 -16.97
C LYS A 115 -13.00 0.82 -16.22
N MET A 116 -12.67 -0.08 -15.30
CA MET A 116 -11.48 0.02 -14.44
C MET A 116 -10.53 -1.15 -14.70
N TYR A 117 -10.98 -2.37 -14.49
CA TYR A 117 -10.13 -3.56 -14.58
C TYR A 117 -9.71 -3.89 -16.01
N LEU A 118 -10.67 -3.98 -16.95
CA LEU A 118 -10.37 -4.29 -18.35
C LEU A 118 -9.49 -3.23 -18.99
N VAL A 119 -9.79 -1.95 -18.74
CA VAL A 119 -8.95 -0.82 -19.23
C VAL A 119 -7.54 -0.91 -18.64
N THR A 120 -7.42 -1.24 -17.37
CA THR A 120 -6.11 -1.37 -16.70
C THR A 120 -5.34 -2.59 -17.19
N TYR A 121 -6.02 -3.69 -17.49
CA TYR A 121 -5.40 -4.88 -18.06
C TYR A 121 -4.67 -4.58 -19.39
N PHE A 122 -5.29 -3.74 -20.23
CA PHE A 122 -4.73 -3.32 -21.52
C PHE A 122 -3.84 -2.05 -21.46
N ASN A 123 -3.58 -1.48 -20.28
CA ASN A 123 -2.77 -0.24 -20.13
C ASN A 123 -1.34 -0.34 -20.70
N GLY A 124 -0.80 -1.53 -20.85
CA GLY A 124 0.49 -1.75 -21.53
C GLY A 124 0.41 -1.57 -23.04
N LEU A 125 -0.79 -1.71 -23.64
CA LEU A 125 -1.06 -1.67 -25.08
C LEU A 125 -1.75 -0.38 -25.50
N ILE A 126 -2.57 0.22 -24.62
CA ILE A 126 -3.38 1.39 -24.89
C ILE A 126 -3.13 2.46 -23.82
N ARG A 127 -2.81 3.69 -24.23
CA ARG A 127 -2.64 4.81 -23.30
C ARG A 127 -3.96 5.12 -22.60
N THR A 128 -3.96 5.13 -21.25
CA THR A 128 -5.12 5.48 -20.44
C THR A 128 -5.64 6.88 -20.81
N SER A 129 -6.90 6.97 -21.21
CA SER A 129 -7.52 8.25 -21.59
C SER A 129 -7.63 9.20 -20.39
N LYS A 130 -7.67 10.52 -20.66
CA LYS A 130 -7.87 11.54 -19.60
C LYS A 130 -9.15 11.26 -18.79
N LYS A 131 -10.25 10.84 -19.45
CA LYS A 131 -11.53 10.50 -18.80
C LYS A 131 -11.39 9.28 -17.88
N ALA A 132 -10.68 8.24 -18.31
CA ALA A 132 -10.43 7.06 -17.49
C ALA A 132 -9.55 7.40 -16.27
N ARG A 133 -8.50 8.18 -16.48
CA ARG A 133 -7.62 8.65 -15.40
C ARG A 133 -8.39 9.45 -14.34
N ALA A 134 -9.19 10.44 -14.75
CA ALA A 134 -10.01 11.25 -13.83
C ALA A 134 -11.02 10.39 -13.05
N ARG A 135 -11.61 9.38 -13.70
CA ARG A 135 -12.51 8.43 -13.03
C ARG A 135 -11.79 7.59 -11.98
N ASN A 136 -10.63 7.05 -12.33
CA ASN A 136 -9.81 6.26 -11.42
C ASN A 136 -9.35 7.11 -10.22
N THR A 137 -8.96 8.35 -10.45
CA THR A 137 -8.60 9.33 -9.42
C THR A 137 -9.74 9.52 -8.41
N ARG A 138 -10.96 9.74 -8.91
CA ARG A 138 -12.13 9.87 -8.02
C ARG A 138 -12.39 8.63 -7.18
N ALA A 139 -12.22 7.43 -7.75
CA ALA A 139 -12.39 6.18 -7.02
C ALA A 139 -11.38 6.04 -5.87
N VAL A 140 -10.10 6.33 -6.12
CA VAL A 140 -9.05 6.30 -5.09
C VAL A 140 -9.30 7.35 -4.01
N ILE A 141 -9.65 8.58 -4.39
CA ILE A 141 -9.96 9.67 -3.42
C ILE A 141 -11.20 9.31 -2.58
N ALA A 142 -12.22 8.69 -3.18
CA ALA A 142 -13.40 8.24 -2.45
C ALA A 142 -13.05 7.15 -1.40
N ALA A 143 -12.17 6.20 -1.76
CA ALA A 143 -11.66 5.20 -0.82
C ALA A 143 -10.90 5.85 0.36
N ILE A 144 -9.98 6.79 0.07
CA ILE A 144 -9.23 7.55 1.08
C ILE A 144 -10.17 8.29 2.05
N ARG A 145 -11.27 8.84 1.55
CA ARG A 145 -12.21 9.61 2.37
C ARG A 145 -13.16 8.75 3.19
N ARG A 146 -13.49 7.56 2.71
CA ARG A 146 -14.48 6.66 3.31
C ARG A 146 -13.91 5.70 4.35
N TYR A 147 -12.70 5.21 4.16
CA TYR A 147 -12.08 4.21 5.01
C TYR A 147 -10.93 4.79 5.84
N PRO A 148 -10.58 4.18 6.99
CA PRO A 148 -9.46 4.62 7.83
C PRO A 148 -8.11 4.22 7.22
N VAL A 149 -7.88 4.64 5.97
CA VAL A 149 -6.66 4.37 5.21
C VAL A 149 -5.47 5.03 5.88
N LYS A 150 -4.37 4.32 6.00
CA LYS A 150 -3.09 4.84 6.50
C LYS A 150 -2.12 5.16 5.38
N VAL A 151 -2.09 4.33 4.32
CA VAL A 151 -1.16 4.45 3.21
C VAL A 151 -1.87 4.22 1.89
N VAL A 152 -1.54 5.00 0.86
CA VAL A 152 -1.83 4.67 -0.54
C VAL A 152 -0.60 4.00 -1.13
N ALA A 153 -0.73 2.70 -1.45
CA ALA A 153 0.35 1.88 -1.96
C ALA A 153 0.62 2.12 -3.45
N HIS A 154 1.89 1.97 -3.84
CA HIS A 154 2.41 1.97 -5.22
C HIS A 154 1.59 2.82 -6.20
N LEU A 155 1.34 4.08 -5.79
CA LEU A 155 0.50 5.05 -6.50
C LEU A 155 0.85 5.13 -7.99
N ASN A 156 -0.18 5.14 -8.84
CA ASN A 156 -0.05 5.20 -10.31
C ASN A 156 0.64 3.98 -10.96
N HIS A 157 0.90 2.89 -10.22
CA HIS A 157 1.52 1.68 -10.77
C HIS A 157 0.54 0.92 -11.69
N SER A 158 -0.39 0.20 -11.13
CA SER A 158 -1.37 -0.57 -11.91
C SER A 158 -2.53 0.31 -12.39
N LEU A 159 -3.08 1.15 -11.52
CA LEU A 159 -4.17 2.05 -11.83
C LEU A 159 -3.66 3.46 -12.13
N ARG A 160 -3.83 3.95 -13.36
CA ARG A 160 -3.41 5.31 -13.75
C ARG A 160 -4.36 6.35 -13.18
N VAL A 161 -3.80 7.30 -12.41
CA VAL A 161 -4.53 8.39 -11.73
C VAL A 161 -3.87 9.74 -11.98
N ASN A 162 -4.52 10.84 -11.62
CA ASN A 162 -3.90 12.15 -11.47
C ASN A 162 -3.16 12.19 -10.13
N VAL A 163 -1.85 12.07 -10.16
CA VAL A 163 -1.02 11.90 -8.96
C VAL A 163 -1.17 13.10 -8.03
N GLY A 164 -1.12 14.33 -8.54
CA GLY A 164 -1.28 15.54 -7.73
C GLY A 164 -2.63 15.63 -7.00
N GLU A 165 -3.74 15.23 -7.66
CA GLU A 165 -5.06 15.23 -7.02
C GLU A 165 -5.16 14.19 -5.89
N VAL A 166 -4.59 13.00 -6.09
CA VAL A 166 -4.54 11.98 -5.03
C VAL A 166 -3.64 12.43 -3.89
N ALA A 167 -2.48 13.02 -4.20
CA ALA A 167 -1.54 13.52 -3.20
C ALA A 167 -2.15 14.65 -2.35
N ALA A 168 -2.91 15.56 -2.95
CA ALA A 168 -3.65 16.59 -2.23
C ALA A 168 -4.70 15.99 -1.28
N ALA A 169 -5.43 14.96 -1.73
CA ALA A 169 -6.40 14.26 -0.87
C ALA A 169 -5.72 13.49 0.28
N CYS A 170 -4.53 12.93 0.04
CA CYS A 170 -3.72 12.31 1.08
C CYS A 170 -3.28 13.35 2.13
N ALA A 171 -2.80 14.51 1.70
CA ALA A 171 -2.42 15.61 2.59
C ALA A 171 -3.61 16.08 3.45
N GLU A 172 -4.80 16.28 2.84
CA GLU A 172 -6.03 16.66 3.53
C GLU A 172 -6.42 15.69 4.65
N LYS A 173 -6.22 14.38 4.41
CA LYS A 173 -6.65 13.30 5.30
C LYS A 173 -5.55 12.76 6.23
N GLY A 174 -4.33 13.26 6.12
CA GLY A 174 -3.19 12.71 6.86
C GLY A 174 -2.83 11.27 6.44
N VAL A 175 -3.18 10.88 5.21
CA VAL A 175 -2.84 9.58 4.64
C VAL A 175 -1.45 9.66 4.00
N LEU A 176 -0.63 8.66 4.20
CA LEU A 176 0.72 8.60 3.65
C LEU A 176 0.71 8.13 2.20
N ILE A 177 1.64 8.67 1.40
CA ILE A 177 1.92 8.16 0.07
C ILE A 177 3.12 7.23 0.14
N GLU A 178 2.96 6.03 -0.38
CA GLU A 178 4.03 5.06 -0.41
C GLU A 178 5.09 5.39 -1.48
N LEU A 179 6.33 5.40 -1.04
CA LEU A 179 7.52 5.34 -1.88
C LEU A 179 7.95 3.87 -1.95
N ASN A 180 7.29 3.11 -2.81
CA ASN A 180 7.43 1.66 -2.91
C ASN A 180 8.74 1.28 -3.58
N ALA A 181 9.58 0.49 -2.90
CA ALA A 181 10.92 0.12 -3.38
C ALA A 181 10.93 -0.62 -4.73
N LYS A 182 9.85 -1.32 -5.07
CA LYS A 182 9.72 -2.05 -6.35
C LYS A 182 9.12 -1.19 -7.48
N HIS A 183 8.31 -0.15 -7.13
CA HIS A 183 7.41 0.50 -8.08
C HIS A 183 7.65 2.00 -8.30
N LEU A 184 8.78 2.56 -7.86
CA LEU A 184 9.14 3.99 -8.01
C LEU A 184 9.03 4.52 -9.45
N LYS A 185 9.25 3.66 -10.45
CA LYS A 185 9.11 4.04 -11.87
C LYS A 185 7.71 4.51 -12.23
N ALA A 186 6.68 4.11 -11.48
CA ALA A 186 5.30 4.55 -11.68
C ALA A 186 5.11 6.04 -11.41
N LEU A 187 5.98 6.63 -10.58
CA LEU A 187 5.98 8.05 -10.22
C LEU A 187 6.84 8.92 -11.14
N LYS A 188 7.48 8.32 -12.18
CA LYS A 188 8.28 9.09 -13.13
C LYS A 188 7.47 10.22 -13.77
N GLY A 189 7.98 11.45 -13.69
CA GLY A 189 7.33 12.65 -14.19
C GLY A 189 6.31 13.29 -13.25
N HIS A 190 6.15 12.76 -12.02
CA HIS A 190 5.21 13.25 -11.01
C HIS A 190 5.89 13.71 -9.71
N TRP A 191 7.23 13.70 -9.66
CA TRP A 191 7.98 14.03 -8.44
C TRP A 191 7.75 15.45 -7.96
N HIS A 192 7.65 16.40 -8.89
CA HIS A 192 7.35 17.80 -8.57
C HIS A 192 5.96 17.94 -7.93
N GLU A 193 4.93 17.31 -8.53
CA GLU A 193 3.58 17.28 -7.97
C GLU A 193 3.55 16.71 -6.53
N LEU A 194 4.32 15.64 -6.28
CA LEU A 194 4.44 15.01 -4.96
C LEU A 194 5.17 15.92 -3.96
N ALA A 195 6.29 16.52 -4.37
CA ALA A 195 7.06 17.43 -3.51
C ALA A 195 6.23 18.63 -3.06
N GLU A 196 5.36 19.16 -3.93
CA GLU A 196 4.51 20.33 -3.64
C GLU A 196 3.18 19.98 -2.96
N SER A 197 2.78 18.71 -2.91
CA SER A 197 1.45 18.29 -2.47
C SER A 197 1.11 18.53 -1.00
N GLY A 198 2.11 18.80 -0.14
CA GLY A 198 1.92 18.83 1.31
C GLY A 198 1.70 17.46 1.98
N ALA A 199 1.61 16.35 1.23
CA ALA A 199 1.47 15.01 1.78
C ALA A 199 2.78 14.52 2.42
N ASN A 200 2.66 13.66 3.43
CA ASN A 200 3.79 12.91 3.97
C ASN A 200 3.94 11.57 3.26
N PHE A 201 5.12 11.00 3.38
CA PHE A 201 5.50 9.78 2.68
C PHE A 201 5.94 8.69 3.66
N VAL A 202 5.89 7.46 3.20
CA VAL A 202 6.48 6.30 3.86
C VAL A 202 7.23 5.47 2.82
N VAL A 203 8.45 5.07 3.14
CA VAL A 203 9.22 4.15 2.28
C VAL A 203 8.92 2.73 2.74
N ASN A 204 8.45 1.88 1.83
CA ASN A 204 8.16 0.47 2.11
C ASN A 204 8.82 -0.45 1.09
N SER A 205 9.12 -1.68 1.54
CA SER A 205 9.75 -2.69 0.70
C SER A 205 8.75 -3.41 -0.22
N ASP A 206 7.50 -3.54 0.21
CA ASP A 206 6.51 -4.44 -0.42
C ASP A 206 7.06 -5.87 -0.49
N ALA A 207 7.67 -6.30 0.62
CA ALA A 207 8.41 -7.55 0.68
C ALA A 207 7.48 -8.76 0.57
N HIS A 208 7.80 -9.69 -0.33
CA HIS A 208 7.17 -11.00 -0.48
C HIS A 208 8.09 -12.13 -0.01
N ARG A 209 9.25 -11.79 0.52
CA ARG A 209 10.23 -12.74 1.10
C ARG A 209 10.88 -12.08 2.32
N PRO A 210 11.18 -12.81 3.38
CA PRO A 210 11.81 -12.24 4.58
C PRO A 210 13.09 -11.44 4.28
N ARG A 211 13.93 -11.92 3.36
CA ARG A 211 15.17 -11.24 2.96
C ARG A 211 14.97 -9.85 2.34
N ASP A 212 13.78 -9.57 1.80
CA ASP A 212 13.46 -8.31 1.14
C ASP A 212 12.85 -7.28 2.12
N VAL A 213 12.50 -7.71 3.35
CA VAL A 213 12.01 -6.83 4.42
C VAL A 213 13.07 -5.81 4.77
N GLY A 214 12.69 -4.54 4.88
CA GLY A 214 13.59 -3.45 5.24
C GLY A 214 14.56 -3.01 4.12
N GLU A 215 14.41 -3.48 2.88
CA GLU A 215 15.18 -3.02 1.73
C GLU A 215 14.67 -1.65 1.23
N LEU A 216 14.91 -0.59 2.03
CA LEU A 216 14.28 0.72 1.90
C LEU A 216 15.22 1.79 1.31
N GLN A 217 16.54 1.64 1.50
CA GLN A 217 17.51 2.69 1.22
C GLN A 217 17.48 3.20 -0.22
N LYS A 218 17.39 2.29 -1.20
CA LYS A 218 17.35 2.67 -2.63
C LYS A 218 16.14 3.52 -2.98
N ALA A 219 14.98 3.24 -2.36
CA ALA A 219 13.77 4.01 -2.59
C ALA A 219 13.85 5.39 -1.96
N PHE A 220 14.39 5.47 -0.75
CA PHE A 220 14.67 6.72 -0.06
C PHE A 220 15.60 7.61 -0.88
N ASP A 221 16.79 7.11 -1.23
CA ASP A 221 17.77 7.87 -2.00
C ASP A 221 17.20 8.38 -3.32
N PHE A 222 16.42 7.55 -4.00
CA PHE A 222 15.78 7.91 -5.24
C PHE A 222 14.73 9.01 -5.05
N ALA A 223 13.91 8.95 -4.00
CA ALA A 223 12.89 9.94 -3.70
C ALA A 223 13.52 11.30 -3.34
N VAL A 224 14.52 11.29 -2.46
CA VAL A 224 15.27 12.51 -2.06
C VAL A 224 15.95 13.15 -3.28
N LYS A 225 16.61 12.36 -4.12
CA LYS A 225 17.22 12.83 -5.38
C LYS A 225 16.19 13.49 -6.33
N ASN A 226 14.93 13.11 -6.23
CA ASN A 226 13.82 13.66 -7.04
C ASN A 226 13.02 14.76 -6.32
N GLY A 227 13.53 15.31 -5.22
CA GLY A 227 13.01 16.50 -4.56
C GLY A 227 12.05 16.24 -3.39
N ILE A 228 11.92 14.99 -2.92
CA ILE A 228 11.16 14.71 -1.69
C ILE A 228 12.03 15.11 -0.48
N ASP A 229 11.51 15.97 0.37
CA ASP A 229 12.16 16.35 1.62
C ASP A 229 12.21 15.14 2.58
N PRO A 230 13.40 14.73 3.06
CA PRO A 230 13.55 13.63 4.02
C PRO A 230 12.69 13.78 5.28
N SER A 231 12.46 15.00 5.76
CA SER A 231 11.64 15.28 6.94
C SER A 231 10.16 14.90 6.78
N ARG A 232 9.71 14.72 5.54
CA ARG A 232 8.35 14.28 5.21
C ARG A 232 8.24 12.76 5.06
N ILE A 233 9.32 12.02 5.22
CA ILE A 233 9.35 10.54 5.18
C ILE A 233 9.25 10.04 6.61
N VAL A 234 8.04 9.64 7.04
CA VAL A 234 7.70 9.43 8.45
C VAL A 234 8.41 8.24 9.11
N ASN A 235 8.91 7.29 8.34
CA ASN A 235 9.66 6.15 8.85
C ASN A 235 11.19 6.30 8.70
N TYR A 236 11.67 7.53 8.53
CA TYR A 236 13.10 7.84 8.49
C TYR A 236 13.47 8.84 9.59
N GLU A 237 14.40 8.46 10.45
CA GLU A 237 15.05 9.32 11.45
C GLU A 237 16.44 9.71 10.92
N ALA A 238 16.73 11.04 10.88
CA ALA A 238 18.01 11.59 10.42
C ALA A 238 19.15 11.29 11.39
#